data_8c7038820872688eeaf2965261d0d415
#
_entry.id   8c7038820872688eeaf2965261d0d415
#
_cell.length_a   1.000
_cell.length_b   1.000
_cell.length_c   1.000
_cell.angle_alpha   90.00
_cell.angle_beta   90.00
_cell.angle_gamma   90.00
#
_symmetry.space_group_name_H-M   'P 1'
#
loop_
_entity.id
_entity.type
_entity.pdbx_description
1 polymer ?
#
loop_
_entity_poly.entity_id
_entity_poly.type
_entity_poly.pdbx_seq_one_letter_code
_entity_poly.pdbx_strand_id
1 'polypeptide(L)'
;MLADGNPVPQLLRAFAETGREVALVTLPRNSNEYGNVYLDNEMKIRRFIEKPQGRMQSNYVFAGGFVLQPRIFDLLRQHHQSIEACYQYLVQGEGLQADLWEGTWIDVIYPWHILEANQMMMSAWRTAHIHQSARLAGNVQLEGAIVIERNVVIESGAVLKGPCFIGEGSYIGNNSLVRTFSAIGPNSVVGYGSELKNCVLFGKSDLGRLSFIGDSVIGEGVSLGTALTTVNHFSDGKNIVVSTANEPVDSGLPKLGAFIGDGVRIGARQTLAPATVVPAGSFIEDNISLRGWVPDNQNGS
;
A
#
# COMPACT_ATOMS: atom_id res chain seq x y z
N MET A 1 6.76 6.44 -2.86
CA MET A 1 5.94 7.12 -3.90
C MET A 1 5.40 6.09 -4.88
N LEU A 2 4.15 6.21 -5.24
CA LEU A 2 3.50 5.42 -6.28
C LEU A 2 2.70 6.37 -7.17
N ALA A 3 2.80 6.20 -8.50
CA ALA A 3 2.14 7.03 -9.49
C ALA A 3 1.48 6.16 -10.56
N ASP A 4 0.45 6.69 -11.22
CA ASP A 4 -0.27 5.98 -12.30
C ASP A 4 0.47 5.96 -13.64
N GLY A 5 1.71 6.41 -13.66
CA GLY A 5 2.62 6.43 -14.79
C GLY A 5 4.08 6.45 -14.37
N ASN A 6 4.97 6.52 -15.35
CA ASN A 6 6.40 6.65 -15.11
C ASN A 6 6.84 8.13 -15.18
N PRO A 7 7.18 8.79 -14.06
CA PRO A 7 7.60 10.20 -14.06
C PRO A 7 9.05 10.40 -14.55
N VAL A 8 9.86 9.34 -14.67
CA VAL A 8 11.29 9.46 -15.01
C VAL A 8 11.53 10.12 -16.36
N PRO A 9 10.82 9.76 -17.47
CA PRO A 9 11.01 10.43 -18.75
C PRO A 9 10.69 11.93 -18.71
N GLN A 10 9.69 12.35 -17.92
CA GLN A 10 9.32 13.74 -17.73
C GLN A 10 10.45 14.50 -17.01
N LEU A 11 10.93 14.00 -15.88
CA LEU A 11 12.03 14.59 -15.13
C LEU A 11 13.31 14.72 -15.96
N LEU A 12 13.68 13.69 -16.72
CA LEU A 12 14.87 13.71 -17.58
C LEU A 12 14.74 14.76 -18.70
N ARG A 13 13.54 14.95 -19.25
CA ARG A 13 13.26 15.98 -20.25
C ARG A 13 13.41 17.36 -19.63
N ALA A 14 12.79 17.61 -18.49
CA ALA A 14 12.90 18.89 -17.79
C ALA A 14 14.37 19.24 -17.44
N PHE A 15 15.16 18.25 -17.03
CA PHE A 15 16.59 18.41 -16.80
C PHE A 15 17.34 18.77 -18.10
N ALA A 16 17.08 18.06 -19.21
CA ALA A 16 17.73 18.32 -20.50
C ALA A 16 17.41 19.71 -21.06
N GLU A 17 16.16 20.17 -20.89
CA GLU A 17 15.68 21.48 -21.39
C GLU A 17 16.23 22.64 -20.55
N THR A 18 16.31 22.48 -19.24
CA THR A 18 16.71 23.59 -18.35
C THR A 18 18.18 23.60 -17.98
N GLY A 19 18.85 22.44 -18.08
CA GLY A 19 20.22 22.24 -17.57
C GLY A 19 20.33 22.34 -16.05
N ARG A 20 19.20 22.38 -15.33
CA ARG A 20 19.12 22.55 -13.88
C ARG A 20 18.72 21.25 -13.20
N GLU A 21 19.07 21.13 -11.94
CA GLU A 21 18.56 20.05 -11.09
C GLU A 21 17.04 20.18 -10.95
N VAL A 22 16.34 19.05 -11.05
CA VAL A 22 14.86 19.00 -11.13
C VAL A 22 14.28 18.20 -9.99
N ALA A 23 13.21 18.70 -9.41
CA ALA A 23 12.41 17.97 -8.43
C ALA A 23 10.98 17.80 -8.94
N LEU A 24 10.46 16.60 -8.83
CA LEU A 24 9.05 16.31 -9.08
C LEU A 24 8.19 16.88 -7.96
N VAL A 25 7.21 17.69 -8.31
CA VAL A 25 6.24 18.26 -7.39
C VAL A 25 4.82 17.85 -7.78
N THR A 26 3.91 17.79 -6.81
CA THR A 26 2.50 17.47 -7.06
C THR A 26 1.59 18.23 -6.12
N LEU A 27 0.28 18.12 -6.36
CA LEU A 27 -0.80 18.68 -5.54
C LEU A 27 -1.54 17.53 -4.82
N PRO A 28 -1.14 17.15 -3.60
CA PRO A 28 -1.84 16.08 -2.87
C PRO A 28 -3.20 16.56 -2.36
N ARG A 29 -4.07 15.62 -2.01
CA ARG A 29 -5.38 15.93 -1.38
C ARG A 29 -5.23 16.62 -0.03
N ASN A 30 -4.21 16.23 0.75
CA ASN A 30 -3.90 16.82 2.05
C ASN A 30 -2.42 17.19 2.10
N SER A 31 -2.12 18.45 1.84
CA SER A 31 -0.75 18.95 1.76
C SER A 31 -0.08 19.18 3.14
N ASN A 32 -0.85 19.18 4.24
CA ASN A 32 -0.32 19.40 5.61
C ASN A 32 0.58 18.26 6.10
N GLU A 33 0.45 17.07 5.52
CA GLU A 33 1.18 15.89 5.93
C GLU A 33 2.57 15.78 5.29
N TYR A 34 2.86 16.66 4.34
CA TYR A 34 4.06 16.60 3.49
C TYR A 34 4.90 17.87 3.60
N GLY A 35 6.13 17.79 3.10
CA GLY A 35 7.00 18.93 2.92
C GLY A 35 6.50 19.86 1.82
N ASN A 36 6.13 21.08 2.18
CA ASN A 36 5.56 22.04 1.27
C ASN A 36 6.61 22.79 0.46
N VAL A 37 6.34 22.95 -0.82
CA VAL A 37 7.21 23.57 -1.81
C VAL A 37 6.59 24.89 -2.29
N TYR A 38 7.37 25.96 -2.28
CA TYR A 38 6.97 27.29 -2.76
C TYR A 38 7.66 27.59 -4.06
N LEU A 39 6.87 27.83 -5.10
CA LEU A 39 7.33 28.06 -6.47
C LEU A 39 7.24 29.53 -6.85
N ASP A 40 8.15 29.98 -7.70
CA ASP A 40 8.00 31.25 -8.42
C ASP A 40 7.28 31.07 -9.77
N ASN A 41 7.13 32.16 -10.51
CA ASN A 41 6.44 32.17 -11.81
C ASN A 41 7.19 31.38 -12.91
N GLU A 42 8.46 31.05 -12.69
CA GLU A 42 9.28 30.22 -13.60
C GLU A 42 9.34 28.75 -13.15
N MET A 43 8.47 28.34 -12.21
CA MET A 43 8.47 27.00 -11.63
C MET A 43 9.78 26.66 -10.90
N LYS A 44 10.51 27.63 -10.40
CA LYS A 44 11.69 27.43 -9.59
C LYS A 44 11.30 27.34 -8.12
N ILE A 45 11.83 26.34 -7.40
CA ILE A 45 11.59 26.15 -5.98
C ILE A 45 12.39 27.22 -5.21
N ARG A 46 11.69 28.08 -4.49
CA ARG A 46 12.26 29.17 -3.69
C ARG A 46 12.32 28.88 -2.21
N ARG A 47 11.47 27.98 -1.75
CA ARG A 47 11.40 27.60 -0.34
C ARG A 47 10.82 26.19 -0.20
N PHE A 48 11.33 25.48 0.79
CA PHE A 48 10.83 24.19 1.23
C PHE A 48 10.63 24.25 2.75
N ILE A 49 9.50 23.73 3.24
CA ILE A 49 9.18 23.63 4.66
C ILE A 49 8.64 22.23 4.93
N GLU A 50 9.37 21.45 5.72
CA GLU A 50 8.95 20.12 6.12
C GLU A 50 7.78 20.23 7.13
N LYS A 51 6.68 19.54 6.83
CA LYS A 51 5.47 19.42 7.68
C LYS A 51 5.10 20.73 8.39
N PRO A 52 4.72 21.78 7.65
CA PRO A 52 4.50 23.11 8.21
C PRO A 52 3.35 23.09 9.23
N GLN A 53 3.57 23.71 10.38
CA GLN A 53 2.51 23.94 11.37
C GLN A 53 1.79 25.26 11.07
N GLY A 54 0.46 25.23 10.93
CA GLY A 54 -0.36 26.41 10.74
C GLY A 54 -0.93 26.59 9.32
N ARG A 55 -1.35 27.83 8.99
CA ARG A 55 -2.02 28.14 7.72
C ARG A 55 -1.02 28.10 6.57
N MET A 56 -1.23 27.21 5.61
CA MET A 56 -0.36 27.04 4.47
C MET A 56 -0.53 28.11 3.39
N GLN A 57 0.57 28.44 2.73
CA GLN A 57 0.60 29.37 1.59
C GLN A 57 0.91 28.65 0.26
N SER A 58 1.23 27.35 0.30
CA SER A 58 1.47 26.54 -0.88
C SER A 58 0.77 25.19 -0.74
N ASN A 59 0.22 24.69 -1.84
CA ASN A 59 -0.37 23.34 -1.94
C ASN A 59 0.57 22.34 -2.62
N TYR A 60 1.71 22.81 -3.15
CA TYR A 60 2.69 21.92 -3.78
C TYR A 60 3.52 21.18 -2.74
N VAL A 61 3.81 19.92 -3.02
CA VAL A 61 4.70 19.09 -2.21
C VAL A 61 5.71 18.36 -3.09
N PHE A 62 6.84 17.93 -2.52
CA PHE A 62 7.73 17.03 -3.22
C PHE A 62 7.05 15.67 -3.44
N ALA A 63 7.08 15.22 -4.70
CA ALA A 63 6.52 13.92 -5.07
C ALA A 63 7.53 12.75 -4.99
N GLY A 64 8.73 12.99 -4.45
CA GLY A 64 9.75 11.96 -4.19
C GLY A 64 10.62 11.58 -5.39
N GLY A 65 10.50 12.28 -6.52
CA GLY A 65 11.35 12.10 -7.71
C GLY A 65 12.29 13.29 -7.91
N PHE A 66 13.58 13.01 -8.20
CA PHE A 66 14.59 14.05 -8.44
C PHE A 66 15.55 13.65 -9.54
N VAL A 67 16.01 14.62 -10.32
CA VAL A 67 17.20 14.51 -11.16
C VAL A 67 18.22 15.50 -10.63
N LEU A 68 19.26 14.97 -10.00
CA LEU A 68 20.32 15.75 -9.33
C LEU A 68 21.66 15.44 -9.95
N GLN A 69 22.58 16.43 -9.90
CA GLN A 69 23.95 16.21 -10.32
C GLN A 69 24.72 15.36 -9.30
N PRO A 70 25.83 14.69 -9.70
CA PRO A 70 26.63 13.83 -8.78
C PRO A 70 27.13 14.56 -7.53
N ARG A 71 27.22 15.89 -7.54
CA ARG A 71 27.58 16.71 -6.38
C ARG A 71 26.69 16.47 -5.16
N ILE A 72 25.49 15.91 -5.34
CA ILE A 72 24.60 15.57 -4.22
C ILE A 72 25.27 14.61 -3.21
N PHE A 73 26.13 13.71 -3.67
CA PHE A 73 26.86 12.80 -2.79
C PHE A 73 27.89 13.52 -1.89
N ASP A 74 28.47 14.62 -2.37
CA ASP A 74 29.37 15.44 -1.56
C ASP A 74 28.57 16.29 -0.57
N LEU A 75 27.44 16.85 -0.99
CA LEU A 75 26.52 17.55 -0.10
C LEU A 75 26.00 16.64 1.03
N LEU A 76 25.62 15.41 0.71
CA LEU A 76 25.20 14.42 1.73
C LEU A 76 26.28 14.19 2.79
N ARG A 77 27.56 14.07 2.36
CA ARG A 77 28.68 13.93 3.30
C ARG A 77 28.86 15.18 4.18
N GLN A 78 28.74 16.38 3.58
CA GLN A 78 28.86 17.65 4.29
C GLN A 78 27.72 17.90 5.28
N HIS A 79 26.52 17.44 4.96
CA HIS A 79 25.32 17.62 5.77
C HIS A 79 24.94 16.37 6.59
N HIS A 80 25.94 15.57 7.00
CA HIS A 80 25.75 14.41 7.90
C HIS A 80 24.65 13.43 7.42
N GLN A 81 24.56 13.17 6.12
CA GLN A 81 23.58 12.31 5.46
C GLN A 81 22.12 12.82 5.53
N SER A 82 21.91 14.08 5.88
CA SER A 82 20.58 14.68 5.86
C SER A 82 20.21 15.12 4.45
N ILE A 83 19.29 14.39 3.83
CA ILE A 83 18.76 14.73 2.50
C ILE A 83 17.97 16.06 2.53
N GLU A 84 17.26 16.32 3.62
CA GLU A 84 16.52 17.56 3.83
C GLU A 84 17.47 18.78 3.83
N ALA A 85 18.58 18.70 4.56
CA ALA A 85 19.58 19.76 4.57
C ALA A 85 20.18 19.98 3.17
N CYS A 86 20.37 18.92 2.39
CA CYS A 86 20.80 19.03 1.00
C CYS A 86 19.76 19.77 0.14
N TYR A 87 18.46 19.45 0.27
CA TYR A 87 17.40 20.17 -0.44
C TYR A 87 17.34 21.64 -0.05
N GLN A 88 17.46 21.97 1.25
CA GLN A 88 17.54 23.36 1.70
C GLN A 88 18.73 24.09 1.07
N TYR A 89 19.90 23.45 1.03
CA TYR A 89 21.10 24.03 0.39
C TYR A 89 20.89 24.27 -1.11
N LEU A 90 20.34 23.29 -1.84
CA LEU A 90 20.08 23.42 -3.29
C LEU A 90 19.05 24.52 -3.59
N VAL A 91 18.02 24.62 -2.77
CA VAL A 91 16.96 25.66 -2.92
C VAL A 91 17.52 27.07 -2.68
N GLN A 92 18.42 27.24 -1.69
CA GLN A 92 19.04 28.52 -1.37
C GLN A 92 20.11 28.95 -2.40
N GLY A 93 20.75 28.01 -3.07
CA GLY A 93 21.78 28.24 -4.07
C GLY A 93 21.23 28.55 -5.46
N GLU A 94 21.58 27.70 -6.44
CA GLU A 94 21.11 27.84 -7.84
C GLU A 94 19.62 27.56 -7.99
N GLY A 95 19.03 26.91 -7.00
CA GLY A 95 17.64 26.49 -6.90
C GLY A 95 17.34 25.21 -7.68
N LEU A 96 16.29 24.53 -7.25
CA LEU A 96 15.72 23.37 -7.95
C LEU A 96 14.64 23.85 -8.93
N GLN A 97 14.62 23.29 -10.12
CA GLN A 97 13.49 23.43 -11.04
C GLN A 97 12.39 22.46 -10.61
N ALA A 98 11.17 22.94 -10.45
CA ALA A 98 10.02 22.08 -10.24
C ALA A 98 9.50 21.55 -11.56
N ASP A 99 9.14 20.27 -11.58
CA ASP A 99 8.40 19.63 -12.66
C ASP A 99 7.10 19.06 -12.10
N LEU A 100 5.96 19.52 -12.61
CA LEU A 100 4.64 19.22 -12.04
C LEU A 100 4.13 17.87 -12.53
N TRP A 101 3.90 16.96 -11.57
CA TRP A 101 3.16 15.73 -11.81
C TRP A 101 1.65 15.97 -11.65
N GLU A 102 0.92 15.89 -12.73
CA GLU A 102 -0.54 16.08 -12.77
C GLU A 102 -1.32 14.76 -12.63
N GLY A 103 -0.62 13.63 -12.74
CA GLY A 103 -1.20 12.31 -12.59
C GLY A 103 -1.52 11.96 -11.14
N THR A 104 -2.10 10.78 -10.95
CA THR A 104 -2.37 10.24 -9.61
C THR A 104 -1.05 9.95 -8.89
N TRP A 105 -1.00 10.30 -7.61
CA TRP A 105 0.18 10.11 -6.77
C TRP A 105 -0.24 9.75 -5.35
N ILE A 106 0.53 8.87 -4.71
CA ILE A 106 0.41 8.52 -3.30
C ILE A 106 1.79 8.25 -2.70
N ASP A 107 1.99 8.73 -1.48
CA ASP A 107 3.16 8.40 -0.67
C ASP A 107 2.82 7.25 0.29
N VAL A 108 3.53 6.13 0.15
CA VAL A 108 3.30 4.92 0.94
C VAL A 108 4.22 4.95 2.16
N ILE A 109 3.77 5.58 3.24
CA ILE A 109 4.52 5.70 4.50
C ILE A 109 4.12 4.58 5.48
N TYR A 110 2.82 4.27 5.54
CA TYR A 110 2.24 3.31 6.47
C TYR A 110 1.63 2.11 5.72
N PRO A 111 1.49 0.96 6.37
CA PRO A 111 0.91 -0.23 5.73
C PRO A 111 -0.48 -0.01 5.13
N TRP A 112 -1.33 0.82 5.72
CA TRP A 112 -2.67 1.11 5.17
C TRP A 112 -2.65 1.95 3.90
N HIS A 113 -1.59 2.69 3.61
CA HIS A 113 -1.42 3.37 2.32
C HIS A 113 -1.28 2.37 1.16
N ILE A 114 -0.90 1.10 1.44
CA ILE A 114 -0.91 0.03 0.44
C ILE A 114 -2.33 -0.26 -0.03
N LEU A 115 -3.32 -0.23 0.87
CA LEU A 115 -4.73 -0.39 0.50
C LEU A 115 -5.23 0.77 -0.36
N GLU A 116 -4.86 1.99 -0.02
CA GLU A 116 -5.20 3.18 -0.80
C GLU A 116 -4.53 3.14 -2.19
N ALA A 117 -3.25 2.78 -2.24
CA ALA A 117 -2.51 2.60 -3.49
C ALA A 117 -3.16 1.53 -4.39
N ASN A 118 -3.55 0.39 -3.81
CA ASN A 118 -4.24 -0.67 -4.50
C ASN A 118 -5.59 -0.21 -5.06
N GLN A 119 -6.40 0.51 -4.27
CA GLN A 119 -7.66 1.10 -4.72
C GLN A 119 -7.42 2.10 -5.86
N MET A 120 -6.44 2.97 -5.73
CA MET A 120 -6.06 3.94 -6.75
C MET A 120 -5.77 3.26 -8.08
N MET A 121 -4.91 2.24 -8.07
CA MET A 121 -4.53 1.49 -9.28
C MET A 121 -5.72 0.75 -9.90
N MET A 122 -6.53 0.09 -9.10
CA MET A 122 -7.67 -0.70 -9.58
C MET A 122 -8.86 0.17 -10.02
N SER A 123 -9.00 1.39 -9.50
CA SER A 123 -10.13 2.28 -9.83
C SER A 123 -10.18 2.70 -11.31
N ALA A 124 -9.07 2.59 -12.01
CA ALA A 124 -8.99 2.85 -13.44
C ALA A 124 -9.46 1.67 -14.31
N TRP A 125 -9.62 0.48 -13.75
CA TRP A 125 -9.99 -0.72 -14.51
C TRP A 125 -11.45 -0.65 -14.97
N ARG A 126 -11.71 -1.10 -16.19
CA ARG A 126 -13.05 -1.05 -16.79
C ARG A 126 -13.53 -2.40 -17.31
N THR A 127 -12.61 -3.31 -17.61
CA THR A 127 -12.91 -4.61 -18.25
C THR A 127 -12.24 -5.74 -17.49
N ALA A 128 -12.81 -6.93 -17.60
CA ALA A 128 -12.19 -8.15 -17.09
C ALA A 128 -11.10 -8.63 -18.06
N HIS A 129 -10.00 -9.13 -17.49
CA HIS A 129 -8.91 -9.78 -18.22
C HIS A 129 -8.67 -11.16 -17.60
N ILE A 130 -9.04 -12.21 -18.32
CA ILE A 130 -8.90 -13.59 -17.85
C ILE A 130 -7.91 -14.29 -18.76
N HIS A 131 -6.80 -14.75 -18.18
CA HIS A 131 -5.79 -15.47 -18.95
C HIS A 131 -6.34 -16.82 -19.43
N GLN A 132 -6.02 -17.22 -20.67
CA GLN A 132 -6.54 -18.44 -21.31
C GLN A 132 -6.23 -19.75 -20.58
N SER A 133 -5.17 -19.78 -19.77
CA SER A 133 -4.81 -20.95 -18.95
C SER A 133 -5.50 -20.98 -17.57
N ALA A 134 -6.28 -19.96 -17.23
CA ALA A 134 -7.07 -19.99 -16.00
C ALA A 134 -8.20 -21.01 -16.09
N ARG A 135 -8.45 -21.72 -15.01
CA ARG A 135 -9.51 -22.75 -14.92
C ARG A 135 -10.59 -22.28 -13.95
N LEU A 136 -11.77 -22.02 -14.50
CA LEU A 136 -12.93 -21.60 -13.74
C LEU A 136 -13.99 -22.70 -13.80
N ALA A 137 -14.50 -23.10 -12.63
CA ALA A 137 -15.63 -24.03 -12.57
C ALA A 137 -16.90 -23.39 -13.16
N GLY A 138 -17.82 -24.22 -13.68
CA GLY A 138 -18.95 -23.77 -14.49
C GLY A 138 -19.96 -22.83 -13.82
N ASN A 139 -19.94 -22.69 -12.49
CA ASN A 139 -20.83 -21.82 -11.72
C ASN A 139 -20.07 -20.74 -10.91
N VAL A 140 -18.88 -20.37 -11.34
CA VAL A 140 -18.17 -19.18 -10.84
C VAL A 140 -18.89 -17.93 -11.33
N GLN A 141 -19.11 -16.96 -10.42
CA GLN A 141 -19.72 -15.69 -10.74
C GLN A 141 -18.66 -14.58 -10.80
N LEU A 142 -18.65 -13.82 -11.87
CA LEU A 142 -17.72 -12.70 -12.07
C LEU A 142 -18.52 -11.42 -12.31
N GLU A 143 -18.27 -10.39 -11.49
CA GLU A 143 -18.93 -9.09 -11.56
C GLU A 143 -17.90 -7.96 -11.65
N GLY A 144 -17.96 -7.11 -12.68
CA GLY A 144 -17.09 -5.94 -12.83
C GLY A 144 -15.71 -6.25 -13.42
N ALA A 145 -14.76 -5.34 -13.21
CA ALA A 145 -13.41 -5.44 -13.74
C ALA A 145 -12.55 -6.40 -12.90
N ILE A 146 -12.13 -7.51 -13.48
CA ILE A 146 -11.37 -8.56 -12.76
C ILE A 146 -10.16 -8.96 -13.59
N VAL A 147 -8.99 -9.00 -12.97
CA VAL A 147 -7.79 -9.53 -13.61
C VAL A 147 -7.49 -10.91 -13.01
N ILE A 148 -7.48 -11.93 -13.86
CA ILE A 148 -7.13 -13.32 -13.49
C ILE A 148 -5.93 -13.74 -14.33
N GLU A 149 -4.82 -14.01 -13.67
CA GLU A 149 -3.57 -14.36 -14.31
C GLU A 149 -3.46 -15.85 -14.69
N ARG A 150 -2.26 -16.22 -15.17
CA ARG A 150 -1.98 -17.57 -15.67
C ARG A 150 -2.17 -18.62 -14.58
N ASN A 151 -2.65 -19.79 -14.99
CA ASN A 151 -2.72 -21.01 -14.16
C ASN A 151 -3.55 -20.85 -12.88
N VAL A 152 -4.35 -19.79 -12.76
CA VAL A 152 -5.29 -19.63 -11.64
C VAL A 152 -6.37 -20.70 -11.71
N VAL A 153 -6.76 -21.22 -10.56
CA VAL A 153 -7.88 -22.17 -10.42
C VAL A 153 -8.94 -21.56 -9.51
N ILE A 154 -10.17 -21.45 -10.04
CA ILE A 154 -11.31 -20.93 -9.28
C ILE A 154 -12.39 -22.00 -9.23
N GLU A 155 -12.72 -22.41 -8.02
CA GLU A 155 -13.62 -23.52 -7.75
C GLU A 155 -15.11 -23.10 -7.76
N SER A 156 -15.96 -24.13 -7.77
CA SER A 156 -17.41 -24.03 -7.84
C SER A 156 -18.02 -23.15 -6.74
N GLY A 157 -18.95 -22.29 -7.12
CA GLY A 157 -19.66 -21.39 -6.20
C GLY A 157 -18.88 -20.15 -5.76
N ALA A 158 -17.63 -20.00 -6.20
CA ALA A 158 -16.88 -18.77 -5.92
C ALA A 158 -17.50 -17.55 -6.62
N VAL A 159 -17.52 -16.42 -5.93
CA VAL A 159 -18.01 -15.12 -6.42
C VAL A 159 -16.90 -14.09 -6.36
N LEU A 160 -16.56 -13.47 -7.49
CA LEU A 160 -15.57 -12.42 -7.57
C LEU A 160 -16.26 -11.10 -7.96
N LYS A 161 -16.13 -10.08 -7.12
CA LYS A 161 -16.69 -8.75 -7.33
C LYS A 161 -15.55 -7.75 -7.54
N GLY A 162 -15.35 -7.35 -8.77
CA GLY A 162 -14.31 -6.41 -9.17
C GLY A 162 -14.58 -4.95 -8.74
N PRO A 163 -13.54 -4.09 -8.79
CA PRO A 163 -12.23 -4.48 -9.29
C PRO A 163 -11.48 -5.37 -8.29
N CYS A 164 -10.90 -6.46 -8.79
CA CYS A 164 -10.04 -7.35 -8.01
C CYS A 164 -8.98 -8.04 -8.89
N PHE A 165 -7.91 -8.51 -8.26
CA PHE A 165 -6.77 -9.15 -8.92
C PHE A 165 -6.50 -10.52 -8.31
N ILE A 166 -6.31 -11.52 -9.20
CA ILE A 166 -5.91 -12.89 -8.81
C ILE A 166 -4.61 -13.21 -9.55
N GLY A 167 -3.53 -13.29 -8.79
CA GLY A 167 -2.18 -13.53 -9.28
C GLY A 167 -1.94 -14.96 -9.74
N GLU A 168 -0.94 -15.12 -10.58
CA GLU A 168 -0.56 -16.38 -11.24
C GLU A 168 -0.47 -17.55 -10.28
N GLY A 169 -1.00 -18.72 -10.68
CA GLY A 169 -0.91 -19.97 -9.94
C GLY A 169 -1.74 -20.04 -8.67
N SER A 170 -2.54 -19.01 -8.36
CA SER A 170 -3.36 -18.98 -7.15
C SER A 170 -4.59 -19.87 -7.27
N TYR A 171 -5.07 -20.31 -6.11
CA TYR A 171 -6.25 -21.17 -5.96
C TYR A 171 -7.33 -20.47 -5.13
N ILE A 172 -8.53 -20.36 -5.67
CA ILE A 172 -9.70 -19.81 -5.00
C ILE A 172 -10.70 -20.96 -4.73
N GLY A 173 -10.87 -21.29 -3.46
CA GLY A 173 -11.69 -22.43 -3.02
C GLY A 173 -13.18 -22.26 -3.25
N ASN A 174 -13.91 -23.35 -3.16
CA ASN A 174 -15.37 -23.39 -3.34
C ASN A 174 -16.09 -22.39 -2.42
N ASN A 175 -17.13 -21.74 -2.95
CA ASN A 175 -18.00 -20.81 -2.21
C ASN A 175 -17.25 -19.62 -1.56
N SER A 176 -16.05 -19.29 -2.02
CA SER A 176 -15.32 -18.10 -1.56
C SER A 176 -15.91 -16.83 -2.16
N LEU A 177 -15.83 -15.72 -1.42
CA LEU A 177 -16.26 -14.40 -1.87
C LEU A 177 -15.06 -13.44 -1.90
N VAL A 178 -14.62 -13.06 -3.10
CA VAL A 178 -13.59 -12.04 -3.29
C VAL A 178 -14.27 -10.74 -3.69
N ARG A 179 -14.17 -9.72 -2.83
CA ARG A 179 -14.84 -8.43 -3.03
C ARG A 179 -13.90 -7.37 -3.59
N THR A 180 -14.50 -6.25 -3.95
CA THR A 180 -13.82 -5.08 -4.53
C THR A 180 -12.52 -4.71 -3.82
N PHE A 181 -11.54 -4.32 -4.62
CA PHE A 181 -10.21 -3.90 -4.17
C PHE A 181 -9.41 -4.96 -3.43
N SER A 182 -9.73 -6.23 -3.63
CA SER A 182 -8.90 -7.33 -3.13
C SER A 182 -7.87 -7.72 -4.18
N ALA A 183 -6.59 -7.72 -3.79
CA ALA A 183 -5.48 -8.21 -4.59
C ALA A 183 -4.91 -9.47 -3.94
N ILE A 184 -4.99 -10.60 -4.65
CA ILE A 184 -4.42 -11.87 -4.21
C ILE A 184 -3.17 -12.10 -5.05
N GLY A 185 -2.00 -12.01 -4.42
CA GLY A 185 -0.70 -12.20 -5.05
C GLY A 185 -0.47 -13.64 -5.53
N PRO A 186 0.59 -13.88 -6.32
CA PRO A 186 0.80 -15.15 -6.99
C PRO A 186 1.00 -16.32 -6.02
N ASN A 187 0.63 -17.53 -6.47
CA ASN A 187 0.80 -18.78 -5.75
C ASN A 187 0.16 -18.78 -4.34
N SER A 188 -0.98 -18.11 -4.19
CA SER A 188 -1.72 -18.06 -2.94
C SER A 188 -2.94 -18.99 -2.95
N VAL A 189 -3.34 -19.43 -1.79
CA VAL A 189 -4.51 -20.29 -1.58
C VAL A 189 -5.55 -19.55 -0.75
N VAL A 190 -6.78 -19.46 -1.26
CA VAL A 190 -7.95 -19.02 -0.51
C VAL A 190 -8.81 -20.24 -0.22
N GLY A 191 -8.93 -20.59 1.05
CA GLY A 191 -9.69 -21.78 1.48
C GLY A 191 -11.20 -21.63 1.28
N TYR A 192 -11.89 -22.77 1.28
CA TYR A 192 -13.35 -22.88 1.16
C TYR A 192 -14.12 -21.88 2.02
N GLY A 193 -15.11 -21.21 1.44
CA GLY A 193 -16.06 -20.37 2.17
C GLY A 193 -15.46 -19.11 2.81
N SER A 194 -14.26 -18.70 2.39
CA SER A 194 -13.60 -17.50 2.91
C SER A 194 -14.03 -16.25 2.18
N GLU A 195 -14.09 -15.13 2.89
CA GLU A 195 -14.39 -13.82 2.34
C GLU A 195 -13.18 -12.88 2.43
N LEU A 196 -12.84 -12.27 1.31
CA LEU A 196 -11.81 -11.23 1.20
C LEU A 196 -12.44 -9.93 0.72
N LYS A 197 -12.12 -8.81 1.42
CA LYS A 197 -12.67 -7.49 1.10
C LYS A 197 -11.61 -6.42 1.26
N ASN A 198 -11.32 -5.67 0.18
CA ASN A 198 -10.39 -4.54 0.25
C ASN A 198 -9.08 -4.92 0.96
N CYS A 199 -8.42 -5.97 0.50
CA CYS A 199 -7.21 -6.48 1.13
C CYS A 199 -6.12 -6.76 0.08
N VAL A 200 -4.88 -6.76 0.53
CA VAL A 200 -3.72 -7.11 -0.30
C VAL A 200 -2.98 -8.28 0.34
N LEU A 201 -2.84 -9.38 -0.40
CA LEU A 201 -1.98 -10.52 -0.09
C LEU A 201 -0.80 -10.47 -1.06
N PHE A 202 0.44 -10.40 -0.55
CA PHE A 202 1.61 -10.25 -1.43
C PHE A 202 2.01 -11.52 -2.20
N GLY A 203 1.47 -12.67 -1.83
CA GLY A 203 1.68 -13.93 -2.55
C GLY A 203 2.26 -15.04 -1.71
N LYS A 204 2.29 -16.26 -2.25
CA LYS A 204 2.73 -17.48 -1.57
C LYS A 204 2.10 -17.65 -0.19
N SER A 205 0.87 -17.17 -0.02
CA SER A 205 0.18 -17.12 1.25
C SER A 205 -1.04 -18.05 1.25
N ASP A 206 -1.23 -18.76 2.34
CA ASP A 206 -2.33 -19.71 2.52
C ASP A 206 -3.35 -19.15 3.51
N LEU A 207 -4.56 -18.87 3.05
CA LEU A 207 -5.71 -18.53 3.89
C LEU A 207 -6.56 -19.78 4.13
N GLY A 208 -6.70 -20.15 5.40
CA GLY A 208 -7.55 -21.25 5.84
C GLY A 208 -9.04 -21.03 5.52
N ARG A 209 -9.81 -22.09 5.63
CA ARG A 209 -11.25 -22.11 5.32
C ARG A 209 -12.05 -21.24 6.28
N LEU A 210 -13.23 -20.77 5.83
CA LEU A 210 -14.21 -20.06 6.66
C LEU A 210 -13.63 -18.84 7.37
N SER A 211 -12.74 -18.13 6.70
CA SER A 211 -12.06 -16.95 7.25
C SER A 211 -12.59 -15.66 6.63
N PHE A 212 -12.47 -14.55 7.36
CA PHE A 212 -12.78 -13.21 6.88
C PHE A 212 -11.53 -12.32 6.95
N ILE A 213 -11.11 -11.79 5.80
CA ILE A 213 -10.01 -10.83 5.67
C ILE A 213 -10.57 -9.54 5.09
N GLY A 214 -10.70 -8.51 5.92
CA GLY A 214 -11.22 -7.20 5.52
C GLY A 214 -10.24 -6.08 5.80
N ASP A 215 -10.07 -5.16 4.85
CA ASP A 215 -9.28 -3.93 4.97
C ASP A 215 -7.87 -4.16 5.56
N SER A 216 -7.18 -5.21 5.06
CA SER A 216 -5.96 -5.78 5.65
C SER A 216 -4.83 -5.90 4.62
N VAL A 217 -3.60 -5.86 5.10
CA VAL A 217 -2.40 -6.14 4.31
C VAL A 217 -1.69 -7.36 4.88
N ILE A 218 -1.50 -8.37 4.04
CA ILE A 218 -0.89 -9.65 4.37
C ILE A 218 0.39 -9.80 3.56
N GLY A 219 1.51 -10.01 4.24
CA GLY A 219 2.83 -10.20 3.64
C GLY A 219 2.97 -11.45 2.78
N GLU A 220 4.16 -11.66 2.27
CA GLU A 220 4.50 -12.84 1.44
C GLU A 220 4.75 -14.07 2.33
N GLY A 221 4.32 -15.25 1.87
CA GLY A 221 4.59 -16.53 2.52
C GLY A 221 3.89 -16.73 3.86
N VAL A 222 2.76 -16.05 4.06
CA VAL A 222 1.98 -16.11 5.30
C VAL A 222 1.05 -17.32 5.30
N SER A 223 0.93 -18.00 6.44
CA SER A 223 -0.02 -19.10 6.65
C SER A 223 -1.03 -18.72 7.73
N LEU A 224 -2.31 -18.61 7.35
CA LEU A 224 -3.42 -18.27 8.22
C LEU A 224 -4.33 -19.47 8.41
N GLY A 225 -4.54 -19.87 9.66
CA GLY A 225 -5.38 -21.01 10.01
C GLY A 225 -6.87 -20.83 9.72
N THR A 226 -7.62 -21.90 9.87
CA THR A 226 -9.08 -21.95 9.61
C THR A 226 -9.85 -21.05 10.58
N ALA A 227 -10.92 -20.41 10.10
CA ALA A 227 -11.83 -19.57 10.89
C ALA A 227 -11.12 -18.36 11.55
N LEU A 228 -10.21 -17.75 10.82
CA LEU A 228 -9.57 -16.50 11.22
C LEU A 228 -10.45 -15.31 10.79
N THR A 229 -10.55 -14.31 11.65
CA THR A 229 -11.30 -13.08 11.38
C THR A 229 -10.45 -11.84 11.66
N THR A 230 -10.28 -10.98 10.67
CA THR A 230 -9.79 -9.61 10.87
C THR A 230 -10.98 -8.68 11.11
N VAL A 231 -11.20 -8.28 12.37
CA VAL A 231 -12.20 -7.25 12.69
C VAL A 231 -11.70 -5.92 12.14
N ASN A 232 -12.49 -5.24 11.35
CA ASN A 232 -12.03 -4.07 10.60
C ASN A 232 -12.69 -2.74 11.02
N HIS A 233 -13.47 -2.72 12.09
CA HIS A 233 -14.07 -1.48 12.63
C HIS A 233 -14.41 -1.64 14.11
N PHE A 234 -14.51 -0.51 14.82
CA PHE A 234 -15.08 -0.45 16.15
C PHE A 234 -16.58 -0.11 16.09
N SER A 235 -17.35 -0.61 17.06
CA SER A 235 -18.80 -0.38 17.13
C SER A 235 -19.20 1.08 17.37
N ASP A 236 -18.29 1.92 17.86
CA ASP A 236 -18.51 3.36 18.11
C ASP A 236 -18.21 4.23 16.87
N GLY A 237 -17.78 3.63 15.76
CA GLY A 237 -17.54 4.30 14.48
C GLY A 237 -16.38 5.29 14.45
N LYS A 238 -15.52 5.29 15.48
CA LYS A 238 -14.33 6.15 15.51
C LYS A 238 -13.27 5.69 14.50
N ASN A 239 -12.40 6.64 14.14
CA ASN A 239 -11.18 6.32 13.39
C ASN A 239 -10.31 5.34 14.15
N ILE A 240 -9.60 4.54 13.38
CA ILE A 240 -8.73 3.50 13.94
C ILE A 240 -7.34 4.07 14.15
N VAL A 241 -6.87 4.00 15.40
CA VAL A 241 -5.51 4.34 15.79
C VAL A 241 -4.65 3.08 15.71
N VAL A 242 -3.57 3.16 14.96
CA VAL A 242 -2.63 2.05 14.72
C VAL A 242 -1.43 2.21 15.66
N SER A 243 -1.12 1.16 16.41
CA SER A 243 0.13 1.10 17.20
C SER A 243 1.31 0.88 16.25
N THR A 244 2.28 1.78 16.26
CA THR A 244 3.53 1.64 15.52
C THR A 244 4.70 1.41 16.48
N ALA A 245 5.89 1.15 15.95
CA ALA A 245 7.10 0.97 16.78
C ALA A 245 7.47 2.24 17.58
N ASN A 246 7.07 3.43 17.12
CA ASN A 246 7.41 4.69 17.77
C ASN A 246 6.24 5.20 18.63
N GLU A 247 5.16 5.61 17.98
CA GLU A 247 3.97 6.18 18.64
C GLU A 247 2.69 5.75 17.92
N PRO A 248 1.54 5.74 18.61
CA PRO A 248 0.25 5.49 17.95
C PRO A 248 -0.07 6.56 16.92
N VAL A 249 -0.56 6.14 15.75
CA VAL A 249 -0.93 7.02 14.64
C VAL A 249 -2.42 6.89 14.33
N ASP A 250 -3.16 8.00 14.31
CA ASP A 250 -4.52 8.02 13.79
C ASP A 250 -4.48 7.82 12.27
N SER A 251 -5.09 6.76 11.79
CA SER A 251 -5.12 6.45 10.36
C SER A 251 -6.06 7.36 9.56
N GLY A 252 -6.91 8.13 10.21
CA GLY A 252 -8.02 8.87 9.58
C GLY A 252 -9.12 7.98 9.00
N LEU A 253 -9.05 6.66 9.18
CA LEU A 253 -9.93 5.68 8.58
C LEU A 253 -10.85 5.02 9.63
N PRO A 254 -12.17 4.92 9.39
CA PRO A 254 -13.08 4.22 10.29
C PRO A 254 -13.04 2.68 10.12
N LYS A 255 -12.32 2.18 9.12
CA LYS A 255 -12.18 0.74 8.84
C LYS A 255 -10.74 0.39 8.47
N LEU A 256 -10.12 -0.43 9.30
CA LEU A 256 -8.83 -1.08 9.06
C LEU A 256 -8.81 -2.43 9.77
N GLY A 257 -8.39 -3.47 9.07
CA GLY A 257 -8.20 -4.81 9.61
C GLY A 257 -6.81 -5.00 10.22
N ALA A 258 -6.08 -6.00 9.75
CA ALA A 258 -4.78 -6.36 10.28
C ALA A 258 -3.64 -6.11 9.28
N PHE A 259 -2.45 -5.90 9.83
CA PHE A 259 -1.19 -5.81 9.09
C PHE A 259 -0.30 -6.96 9.52
N ILE A 260 -0.11 -7.94 8.63
CA ILE A 260 0.62 -9.18 8.91
C ILE A 260 1.89 -9.21 8.07
N GLY A 261 3.04 -9.27 8.72
CA GLY A 261 4.35 -9.29 8.07
C GLY A 261 4.64 -10.60 7.33
N ASP A 262 5.75 -10.61 6.58
CA ASP A 262 6.14 -11.77 5.77
C ASP A 262 6.44 -13.00 6.63
N GLY A 263 6.12 -14.20 6.11
CA GLY A 263 6.45 -15.48 6.72
C GLY A 263 5.74 -15.79 8.04
N VAL A 264 4.74 -14.99 8.43
CA VAL A 264 3.96 -15.21 9.65
C VAL A 264 3.13 -16.48 9.55
N ARG A 265 3.03 -17.20 10.67
CA ARG A 265 2.15 -18.36 10.82
C ARG A 265 1.17 -18.11 11.97
N ILE A 266 -0.10 -18.12 11.66
CA ILE A 266 -1.19 -17.93 12.64
C ILE A 266 -2.08 -19.17 12.65
N GLY A 267 -2.30 -19.73 13.81
CA GLY A 267 -3.15 -20.90 14.04
C GLY A 267 -4.64 -20.63 13.77
N ALA A 268 -5.46 -21.64 14.00
CA ALA A 268 -6.89 -21.58 13.72
C ALA A 268 -7.69 -20.79 14.76
N ARG A 269 -8.89 -20.32 14.37
CA ARG A 269 -9.87 -19.64 15.23
C ARG A 269 -9.34 -18.38 15.88
N GLN A 270 -8.66 -17.57 15.10
CA GLN A 270 -8.12 -16.29 15.58
C GLN A 270 -9.10 -15.13 15.33
N THR A 271 -9.11 -14.21 16.27
CA THR A 271 -9.74 -12.89 16.08
C THR A 271 -8.70 -11.81 16.21
N LEU A 272 -8.44 -11.11 15.12
CA LEU A 272 -7.54 -9.96 15.09
C LEU A 272 -8.38 -8.69 15.19
N ALA A 273 -8.20 -7.93 16.28
CA ALA A 273 -8.87 -6.64 16.48
C ALA A 273 -8.43 -5.63 15.38
N PRO A 274 -9.20 -4.53 15.17
CA PRO A 274 -8.82 -3.50 14.22
C PRO A 274 -7.39 -3.00 14.44
N ALA A 275 -6.65 -2.81 13.36
CA ALA A 275 -5.25 -2.39 13.35
C ALA A 275 -4.27 -3.29 14.12
N THR A 276 -4.56 -4.58 14.24
CA THR A 276 -3.58 -5.54 14.78
C THR A 276 -2.38 -5.62 13.84
N VAL A 277 -1.18 -5.45 14.39
CA VAL A 277 0.09 -5.56 13.67
C VAL A 277 0.82 -6.82 14.16
N VAL A 278 1.10 -7.75 13.23
CA VAL A 278 1.86 -8.97 13.51
C VAL A 278 3.20 -8.88 12.77
N PRO A 279 4.34 -8.77 13.46
CA PRO A 279 5.66 -8.66 12.85
C PRO A 279 6.02 -9.87 11.99
N ALA A 280 6.90 -9.67 11.00
CA ALA A 280 7.36 -10.73 10.10
C ALA A 280 7.98 -11.91 10.87
N GLY A 281 7.73 -13.14 10.40
CA GLY A 281 8.26 -14.36 11.00
C GLY A 281 7.58 -14.80 12.30
N SER A 282 6.59 -14.08 12.80
CA SER A 282 5.89 -14.42 14.05
C SER A 282 5.14 -15.77 13.93
N PHE A 283 5.08 -16.50 15.04
CA PHE A 283 4.26 -17.69 15.20
C PHE A 283 3.21 -17.46 16.27
N ILE A 284 1.94 -17.69 15.94
CA ILE A 284 0.78 -17.52 16.84
C ILE A 284 0.04 -18.85 16.92
N GLU A 285 -0.15 -19.35 18.13
CA GLU A 285 -0.90 -20.59 18.40
C GLU A 285 -2.40 -20.44 18.11
N ASP A 286 -3.15 -21.55 18.21
CA ASP A 286 -4.61 -21.58 17.99
C ASP A 286 -5.41 -20.85 19.08
N ASN A 287 -6.59 -20.34 18.72
CA ASN A 287 -7.62 -19.81 19.65
C ASN A 287 -7.18 -18.60 20.49
N ILE A 288 -6.44 -17.68 19.92
CA ILE A 288 -6.01 -16.43 20.57
C ILE A 288 -6.72 -15.23 19.95
N SER A 289 -7.06 -14.22 20.76
CA SER A 289 -7.47 -12.91 20.29
C SER A 289 -6.30 -11.95 20.33
N LEU A 290 -5.97 -11.36 19.19
CA LEU A 290 -4.85 -10.44 19.03
C LEU A 290 -5.32 -8.99 18.96
N ARG A 291 -4.53 -8.06 19.53
CA ARG A 291 -4.80 -6.62 19.50
C ARG A 291 -3.51 -5.80 19.51
N GLY A 292 -3.51 -4.71 18.76
CA GLY A 292 -2.39 -3.78 18.70
C GLY A 292 -1.13 -4.40 18.12
N TRP A 293 0.03 -3.96 18.55
CA TRP A 293 1.31 -4.55 18.15
C TRP A 293 1.54 -5.86 18.90
N VAL A 294 1.60 -6.95 18.16
CA VAL A 294 1.89 -8.27 18.73
C VAL A 294 3.39 -8.38 18.94
N PRO A 295 3.88 -8.65 20.17
CA PRO A 295 5.32 -8.80 20.42
C PRO A 295 5.91 -9.96 19.61
N ASP A 296 7.16 -9.81 19.16
CA ASP A 296 7.93 -10.91 18.59
C ASP A 296 8.07 -12.03 19.63
N ASN A 297 7.34 -13.11 19.48
CA ASN A 297 7.66 -14.34 20.20
C ASN A 297 8.87 -15.00 19.52
N GLN A 298 10.05 -14.42 19.70
CA GLN A 298 11.29 -15.12 19.52
C GLN A 298 11.43 -16.05 20.73
N ASN A 299 10.84 -17.26 20.65
CA ASN A 299 11.29 -18.44 21.35
C ASN A 299 10.20 -19.53 21.29
N GLY A 300 10.13 -20.25 20.17
CA GLY A 300 9.78 -21.65 20.19
C GLY A 300 11.08 -22.42 20.38
N SER A 301 11.42 -22.70 21.62
CA SER A 301 12.45 -23.67 21.96
C SER A 301 12.01 -25.09 21.60
#